data_31b3e261c691ca75c6f65a25e7e44552
#
_entry.id   31b3e261c691ca75c6f65a25e7e44552
#
_cell.length_a   1.000
_cell.length_b   1.000
_cell.length_c   1.000
_cell.angle_alpha   90.00
_cell.angle_beta   90.00
_cell.angle_gamma   90.00
#
_symmetry.space_group_name_H-M   'P 1'
#
loop_
_entity.id
_entity.type
_entity.pdbx_description
1 polymer ?
#
loop_
_entity_poly.entity_id
_entity_poly.type
_entity_poly.pdbx_seq_one_letter_code
_entity_poly.pdbx_strand_id
1 'polypeptide(L)'
;YPPGKRQYTLDFAYHGGIYRDVWMIAKSPVAITDAIDSQIVGGGGVFVHFDKISKKSAQVYVNTEVQNDDARSESVTVETTLTDADGKVIKRSSGKLSLKPGEKKSIRQQMEVKNPTLWSPDTPYLYRVQSRIKKGNKSIDGGITRVGIRLAEFRGKDGFWLNGKPFGQLVGANRHQDFAYVGNALPNSQQWRDAKRLRDAGCTIIRVAHY
;
A
#
# COMPACT_ATOMS: atom_id res chain seq x y z
N TYR A 1 -4.62 28.65 13.80
CA TYR A 1 -3.37 28.37 14.54
C TYR A 1 -3.77 27.93 15.95
N PRO A 2 -3.39 26.73 16.39
CA PRO A 2 -3.58 26.39 17.78
C PRO A 2 -2.77 27.36 18.65
N PRO A 3 -3.33 27.91 19.73
CA PRO A 3 -2.59 28.72 20.65
C PRO A 3 -1.53 27.85 21.34
N GLY A 4 -0.27 28.16 21.17
CA GLY A 4 0.84 27.41 21.76
C GLY A 4 2.17 28.12 21.61
N LYS A 5 3.15 27.71 22.39
CA LYS A 5 4.53 28.20 22.24
C LYS A 5 5.12 27.73 20.90
N ARG A 6 5.83 28.63 20.20
CA ARG A 6 6.62 28.26 19.03
C ARG A 6 7.58 27.12 19.38
N GLN A 7 7.59 26.08 18.59
CA GLN A 7 8.58 25.02 18.70
C GLN A 7 9.79 25.41 17.85
N TYR A 8 10.81 25.95 18.50
CA TYR A 8 12.02 26.44 17.82
C TYR A 8 13.01 25.32 17.41
N THR A 9 12.69 24.06 17.73
CA THR A 9 13.62 22.94 17.62
C THR A 9 13.33 22.01 16.42
N LEU A 10 12.35 22.36 15.58
CA LEU A 10 11.99 21.54 14.43
C LEU A 10 12.39 22.21 13.12
N ASP A 11 12.95 21.42 12.23
CA ASP A 11 13.56 21.85 10.96
C ASP A 11 12.53 22.07 9.83
N PHE A 12 11.23 22.18 10.12
CA PHE A 12 10.20 22.34 9.12
C PHE A 12 9.14 23.38 9.52
N ALA A 13 8.52 23.97 8.51
CA ALA A 13 7.47 24.97 8.72
C ALA A 13 6.14 24.30 9.10
N TYR A 14 5.44 24.93 10.06
CA TYR A 14 4.09 24.54 10.45
C TYR A 14 3.08 25.29 9.60
N HIS A 15 2.30 24.56 8.83
CA HIS A 15 1.20 25.10 8.06
C HIS A 15 -0.12 24.61 8.66
N GLY A 16 -1.03 25.54 8.97
CA GLY A 16 -2.37 25.21 9.43
C GLY A 16 -3.36 25.07 8.28
N GLY A 17 -4.52 24.51 8.57
CA GLY A 17 -5.63 24.37 7.62
C GLY A 17 -5.56 23.09 6.78
N ILE A 18 -6.48 22.98 5.84
CA ILE A 18 -6.56 21.85 4.90
C ILE A 18 -5.69 22.19 3.69
N TYR A 19 -4.62 21.46 3.53
CA TYR A 19 -3.65 21.68 2.43
C TYR A 19 -3.51 20.45 1.51
N ARG A 20 -4.23 19.38 1.77
CA ARG A 20 -4.31 18.17 0.97
C ARG A 20 -5.75 17.79 0.68
N ASP A 21 -5.95 16.87 -0.24
CA ASP A 21 -7.25 16.34 -0.61
C ASP A 21 -7.98 15.78 0.61
N VAL A 22 -9.27 16.08 0.68
CA VAL A 22 -10.19 15.49 1.66
C VAL A 22 -11.21 14.64 0.92
N TRP A 23 -11.32 13.39 1.31
CA TRP A 23 -12.19 12.42 0.68
C TRP A 23 -13.32 11.98 1.60
N MET A 24 -14.52 11.95 1.09
CA MET A 24 -15.63 11.27 1.73
C MET A 24 -15.89 9.96 0.98
N ILE A 25 -15.75 8.84 1.67
CA ILE A 25 -15.92 7.50 1.10
C ILE A 25 -17.20 6.89 1.67
N ALA A 26 -18.22 6.71 0.80
CA ALA A 26 -19.44 5.99 1.15
C ALA A 26 -19.30 4.52 0.75
N LYS A 27 -19.53 3.62 1.69
CA LYS A 27 -19.43 2.16 1.50
C LYS A 27 -20.75 1.46 1.79
N SER A 28 -20.86 0.21 1.35
CA SER A 28 -21.89 -0.71 1.82
C SER A 28 -21.70 -0.98 3.32
N PRO A 29 -22.78 -1.30 4.08
CA PRO A 29 -22.64 -1.75 5.47
C PRO A 29 -21.69 -2.94 5.64
N VAL A 30 -21.59 -3.81 4.62
CA VAL A 30 -20.56 -4.84 4.59
C VAL A 30 -19.49 -4.42 3.60
N ALA A 31 -18.31 -4.12 4.10
CA ALA A 31 -17.23 -3.54 3.31
C ALA A 31 -15.84 -3.96 3.79
N ILE A 32 -14.84 -3.76 2.94
CA ILE A 32 -13.42 -3.84 3.32
C ILE A 32 -13.13 -2.73 4.32
N THR A 33 -12.48 -3.07 5.45
CA THR A 33 -12.11 -2.09 6.47
C THR A 33 -11.14 -1.04 5.93
N ASP A 34 -11.07 0.11 6.58
CA ASP A 34 -9.96 1.03 6.38
C ASP A 34 -8.73 0.53 7.14
N ALA A 35 -7.57 0.53 6.48
CA ALA A 35 -6.35 -0.01 7.06
C ALA A 35 -5.84 0.81 8.26
N ILE A 36 -6.13 2.12 8.30
CA ILE A 36 -5.74 3.01 9.39
C ILE A 36 -6.67 2.80 10.57
N ASP A 37 -7.99 2.80 10.33
CA ASP A 37 -9.01 2.62 11.38
C ASP A 37 -8.97 1.21 12.02
N SER A 38 -8.49 0.21 11.28
CA SER A 38 -8.28 -1.13 11.80
C SER A 38 -7.21 -1.19 12.87
N GLN A 39 -6.23 -0.28 12.86
CA GLN A 39 -5.09 -0.20 13.78
C GLN A 39 -4.28 -1.51 13.90
N ILE A 40 -4.27 -2.32 12.84
CA ILE A 40 -3.53 -3.58 12.77
C ILE A 40 -2.22 -3.34 12.04
N VAL A 41 -1.09 -3.49 12.72
CA VAL A 41 0.23 -3.38 12.12
C VAL A 41 0.43 -4.49 11.08
N GLY A 42 0.66 -4.10 9.82
CA GLY A 42 0.79 -5.04 8.71
C GLY A 42 -0.49 -5.82 8.42
N GLY A 43 -1.65 -5.16 8.57
CA GLY A 43 -2.98 -5.74 8.35
C GLY A 43 -4.04 -4.67 8.20
N GLY A 44 -5.31 -5.07 8.26
CA GLY A 44 -6.46 -4.22 7.99
C GLY A 44 -6.62 -3.91 6.50
N GLY A 45 -7.82 -3.58 6.06
CA GLY A 45 -8.10 -3.32 4.65
C GLY A 45 -7.69 -4.48 3.74
N VAL A 46 -6.89 -4.16 2.72
CA VAL A 46 -6.24 -5.15 1.85
C VAL A 46 -4.73 -5.08 2.06
N PHE A 47 -4.18 -6.08 2.73
CA PHE A 47 -2.74 -6.19 2.97
C PHE A 47 -2.14 -7.29 2.09
N VAL A 48 -1.10 -6.92 1.31
CA VAL A 48 -0.41 -7.84 0.39
C VAL A 48 1.04 -8.03 0.82
N HIS A 49 1.45 -9.27 0.93
CA HIS A 49 2.85 -9.61 1.19
C HIS A 49 3.31 -10.79 0.32
N PHE A 50 4.61 -11.01 0.28
CA PHE A 50 5.23 -11.99 -0.60
C PHE A 50 6.12 -12.94 0.19
N ASP A 51 6.24 -14.17 -0.31
CA ASP A 51 7.14 -15.17 0.22
C ASP A 51 7.72 -16.04 -0.91
N LYS A 52 8.79 -16.79 -0.61
CA LYS A 52 9.46 -17.71 -1.55
C LYS A 52 9.72 -17.08 -2.90
N ILE A 53 10.25 -15.84 -2.88
CA ILE A 53 10.48 -15.04 -4.08
C ILE A 53 11.74 -15.53 -4.80
N SER A 54 11.59 -15.82 -6.08
CA SER A 54 12.67 -16.15 -6.99
C SER A 54 12.33 -15.67 -8.41
N LYS A 55 13.28 -15.79 -9.34
CA LYS A 55 13.00 -15.55 -10.76
C LYS A 55 12.01 -16.55 -11.36
N LYS A 56 11.86 -17.74 -10.76
CA LYS A 56 10.99 -18.81 -11.27
C LYS A 56 9.57 -18.71 -10.70
N SER A 57 9.43 -18.27 -9.46
CA SER A 57 8.13 -18.18 -8.80
C SER A 57 8.15 -17.21 -7.64
N ALA A 58 6.97 -16.71 -7.26
CA ALA A 58 6.72 -15.99 -6.03
C ALA A 58 5.36 -16.38 -5.46
N GLN A 59 5.25 -16.48 -4.14
CA GLN A 59 3.99 -16.63 -3.45
C GLN A 59 3.47 -15.26 -3.06
N VAL A 60 2.26 -14.95 -3.47
CA VAL A 60 1.54 -13.72 -3.15
C VAL A 60 0.44 -14.03 -2.16
N TYR A 61 0.46 -13.41 -1.02
CA TYR A 61 -0.57 -13.51 0.01
C TYR A 61 -1.35 -12.22 0.07
N VAL A 62 -2.67 -12.34 0.07
CA VAL A 62 -3.59 -11.21 0.20
C VAL A 62 -4.48 -11.46 1.40
N ASN A 63 -4.33 -10.63 2.41
CA ASN A 63 -5.22 -10.59 3.57
C ASN A 63 -6.24 -9.48 3.33
N THR A 64 -7.51 -9.85 3.28
CA THR A 64 -8.61 -8.88 3.16
C THR A 64 -9.44 -8.92 4.43
N GLU A 65 -9.51 -7.81 5.14
CA GLU A 65 -10.36 -7.66 6.31
C GLU A 65 -11.69 -7.04 5.90
N VAL A 66 -12.78 -7.65 6.35
CA VAL A 66 -14.16 -7.23 6.05
C VAL A 66 -14.88 -6.99 7.35
N GLN A 67 -15.64 -5.89 7.42
CA GLN A 67 -16.50 -5.51 8.54
C GLN A 67 -17.97 -5.60 8.12
N ASN A 68 -18.82 -6.00 9.05
CA ASN A 68 -20.27 -5.98 8.90
C ASN A 68 -20.89 -4.97 9.87
N ASP A 69 -21.30 -3.83 9.36
CA ASP A 69 -22.02 -2.77 10.12
C ASP A 69 -23.55 -2.89 9.96
N ASP A 70 -24.04 -3.95 9.29
CA ASP A 70 -25.48 -4.24 9.23
C ASP A 70 -25.97 -4.81 10.57
N ALA A 71 -27.26 -4.62 10.86
CA ALA A 71 -27.92 -5.17 12.04
C ALA A 71 -28.13 -6.70 11.95
N ARG A 72 -27.87 -7.33 10.81
CA ARG A 72 -28.04 -8.75 10.55
C ARG A 72 -26.72 -9.43 10.26
N SER A 73 -26.65 -10.72 10.53
CA SER A 73 -25.53 -11.55 10.08
C SER A 73 -25.51 -11.64 8.56
N GLU A 74 -24.34 -11.49 7.97
CA GLU A 74 -24.15 -11.45 6.52
C GLU A 74 -23.13 -12.50 6.07
N SER A 75 -23.39 -13.08 4.88
CA SER A 75 -22.46 -13.97 4.20
C SER A 75 -22.05 -13.37 2.87
N VAL A 76 -20.75 -13.22 2.69
CA VAL A 76 -20.15 -12.63 1.49
C VAL A 76 -19.06 -13.51 0.90
N THR A 77 -18.78 -13.32 -0.37
CA THR A 77 -17.61 -13.89 -1.02
C THR A 77 -16.57 -12.81 -1.25
N VAL A 78 -15.35 -13.06 -0.82
CA VAL A 78 -14.18 -12.23 -1.13
C VAL A 78 -13.50 -12.81 -2.35
N GLU A 79 -13.56 -12.10 -3.47
CA GLU A 79 -12.84 -12.45 -4.70
C GLU A 79 -11.59 -11.59 -4.84
N THR A 80 -10.45 -12.25 -5.09
CA THR A 80 -9.21 -11.57 -5.38
C THR A 80 -8.69 -11.98 -6.75
N THR A 81 -8.41 -10.98 -7.60
CA THR A 81 -7.83 -11.18 -8.92
C THR A 81 -6.47 -10.49 -8.98
N LEU A 82 -5.44 -11.25 -9.31
CA LEU A 82 -4.11 -10.73 -9.59
C LEU A 82 -3.95 -10.57 -11.09
N THR A 83 -3.58 -9.38 -11.53
CA THR A 83 -3.26 -9.07 -12.93
C THR A 83 -1.86 -8.52 -13.08
N ASP A 84 -1.29 -8.64 -14.27
CA ASP A 84 -0.07 -7.94 -14.66
C ASP A 84 -0.32 -6.44 -14.92
N ALA A 85 0.72 -5.73 -15.36
CA ALA A 85 0.66 -4.30 -15.65
C ALA A 85 -0.33 -3.98 -16.79
N ASP A 86 -0.52 -4.89 -17.74
CA ASP A 86 -1.38 -4.73 -18.91
C ASP A 86 -2.83 -5.15 -18.63
N GLY A 87 -3.09 -5.64 -17.42
CA GLY A 87 -4.43 -6.07 -17.00
C GLY A 87 -4.76 -7.54 -17.32
N LYS A 88 -3.80 -8.30 -17.85
CA LYS A 88 -3.97 -9.73 -18.07
C LYS A 88 -4.07 -10.47 -16.73
N VAL A 89 -5.08 -11.30 -16.59
CA VAL A 89 -5.30 -12.09 -15.37
C VAL A 89 -4.22 -13.17 -15.25
N ILE A 90 -3.51 -13.15 -14.12
CA ILE A 90 -2.52 -14.16 -13.76
C ILE A 90 -3.17 -15.25 -12.90
N LYS A 91 -3.92 -14.84 -11.86
CA LYS A 91 -4.54 -15.75 -10.92
C LYS A 91 -5.81 -15.14 -10.31
N ARG A 92 -6.72 -16.03 -9.92
CA ARG A 92 -7.89 -15.67 -9.11
C ARG A 92 -7.96 -16.57 -7.89
N SER A 93 -8.48 -16.02 -6.81
CA SER A 93 -8.82 -16.75 -5.58
C SER A 93 -10.12 -16.22 -5.05
N SER A 94 -10.90 -17.08 -4.39
CA SER A 94 -12.12 -16.68 -3.73
C SER A 94 -12.33 -17.45 -2.44
N GLY A 95 -13.05 -16.84 -1.50
CA GLY A 95 -13.40 -17.47 -0.25
C GLY A 95 -14.63 -16.82 0.37
N LYS A 96 -15.35 -17.58 1.18
CA LYS A 96 -16.57 -17.11 1.86
C LYS A 96 -16.24 -16.64 3.26
N LEU A 97 -16.92 -15.58 3.68
CA LEU A 97 -16.93 -15.07 5.04
C LEU A 97 -18.36 -14.95 5.52
N SER A 98 -18.61 -15.39 6.75
CA SER A 98 -19.86 -15.13 7.47
C SER A 98 -19.52 -14.24 8.65
N LEU A 99 -20.19 -13.09 8.75
CA LEU A 99 -19.95 -12.06 9.74
C LEU A 99 -21.24 -11.77 10.53
N LYS A 100 -21.14 -11.74 11.84
CA LYS A 100 -22.20 -11.25 12.73
C LYS A 100 -22.27 -9.71 12.66
N PRO A 101 -23.36 -9.09 13.16
CA PRO A 101 -23.42 -7.64 13.33
C PRO A 101 -22.20 -7.11 14.11
N GLY A 102 -21.56 -6.04 13.61
CA GLY A 102 -20.38 -5.42 14.19
C GLY A 102 -19.07 -6.23 14.07
N GLU A 103 -19.10 -7.41 13.46
CA GLU A 103 -17.93 -8.28 13.41
C GLU A 103 -16.96 -7.88 12.29
N LYS A 104 -15.65 -7.93 12.61
CA LYS A 104 -14.54 -7.84 11.64
C LYS A 104 -13.90 -9.22 11.49
N LYS A 105 -13.66 -9.64 10.26
CA LYS A 105 -12.95 -10.88 9.93
C LYS A 105 -12.00 -10.69 8.78
N SER A 106 -10.86 -11.35 8.85
CA SER A 106 -9.88 -11.41 7.77
C SER A 106 -9.93 -12.76 7.05
N ILE A 107 -9.77 -12.71 5.73
CA ILE A 107 -9.50 -13.90 4.92
C ILE A 107 -8.13 -13.78 4.27
N ARG A 108 -7.33 -14.84 4.39
CA ARG A 108 -6.02 -14.95 3.73
C ARG A 108 -6.16 -15.79 2.47
N GLN A 109 -5.74 -15.22 1.35
CA GLN A 109 -5.71 -15.89 0.05
C GLN A 109 -4.29 -15.97 -0.45
N GLN A 110 -3.92 -17.11 -1.03
CA GLN A 110 -2.58 -17.38 -1.54
C GLN A 110 -2.64 -17.63 -3.04
N MET A 111 -1.71 -17.04 -3.78
CA MET A 111 -1.59 -17.17 -5.23
C MET A 111 -0.13 -17.32 -5.62
N GLU A 112 0.17 -18.27 -6.50
CA GLU A 112 1.49 -18.40 -7.08
C GLU A 112 1.58 -17.62 -8.39
N VAL A 113 2.67 -16.85 -8.55
CA VAL A 113 3.06 -16.20 -9.79
C VAL A 113 4.28 -16.92 -10.35
N LYS A 114 4.14 -17.51 -11.54
CA LYS A 114 5.26 -18.15 -12.27
C LYS A 114 6.03 -17.11 -13.07
N ASN A 115 7.36 -17.20 -13.04
CA ASN A 115 8.28 -16.29 -13.74
C ASN A 115 7.93 -14.80 -13.51
N PRO A 116 7.86 -14.35 -12.24
CA PRO A 116 7.45 -12.98 -11.93
C PRO A 116 8.46 -11.97 -12.46
N THR A 117 7.96 -10.85 -12.99
CA THR A 117 8.77 -9.65 -13.17
C THR A 117 8.99 -9.01 -11.82
N LEU A 118 10.20 -9.15 -11.27
CA LEU A 118 10.53 -8.61 -9.97
C LEU A 118 10.71 -7.10 -10.03
N TRP A 119 10.14 -6.41 -9.04
CA TRP A 119 10.30 -4.98 -8.90
C TRP A 119 11.73 -4.62 -8.49
N SER A 120 12.29 -3.61 -9.13
CA SER A 120 13.51 -2.93 -8.69
C SER A 120 13.40 -1.44 -9.04
N PRO A 121 14.28 -0.57 -8.52
CA PRO A 121 14.30 0.84 -8.94
C PRO A 121 14.50 1.04 -10.45
N ASP A 122 15.20 0.13 -11.12
CA ASP A 122 15.43 0.18 -12.58
C ASP A 122 14.30 -0.46 -13.38
N THR A 123 13.56 -1.37 -12.76
CA THR A 123 12.39 -2.03 -13.33
C THR A 123 11.24 -1.95 -12.33
N PRO A 124 10.58 -0.79 -12.19
CA PRO A 124 9.53 -0.58 -11.19
C PRO A 124 8.20 -1.21 -11.63
N TYR A 125 8.22 -2.51 -11.94
CA TYR A 125 7.07 -3.25 -12.43
C TYR A 125 6.04 -3.48 -11.34
N LEU A 126 4.78 -3.15 -11.62
CA LEU A 126 3.67 -3.26 -10.68
C LEU A 126 2.57 -4.16 -11.20
N TYR A 127 2.23 -5.16 -10.39
CA TYR A 127 1.01 -5.94 -10.52
C TYR A 127 -0.17 -5.20 -9.89
N ARG A 128 -1.40 -5.64 -10.20
CA ARG A 128 -2.62 -5.14 -9.56
C ARG A 128 -3.34 -6.29 -8.87
N VAL A 129 -3.61 -6.10 -7.59
CA VAL A 129 -4.49 -6.97 -6.79
C VAL A 129 -5.84 -6.28 -6.71
N GLN A 130 -6.84 -6.84 -7.38
CA GLN A 130 -8.22 -6.39 -7.28
C GLN A 130 -8.95 -7.27 -6.27
N SER A 131 -9.41 -6.68 -5.17
CA SER A 131 -10.25 -7.33 -4.17
C SER A 131 -11.69 -6.87 -4.34
N ARG A 132 -12.65 -7.79 -4.29
CA ARG A 132 -14.08 -7.51 -4.40
C ARG A 132 -14.85 -8.28 -3.32
N ILE A 133 -15.79 -7.60 -2.71
CA ILE A 133 -16.77 -8.22 -1.81
C ILE A 133 -18.07 -8.41 -2.59
N LYS A 134 -18.57 -9.65 -2.61
CA LYS A 134 -19.80 -9.99 -3.31
C LYS A 134 -20.85 -10.57 -2.37
N LYS A 135 -22.07 -10.11 -2.52
CA LYS A 135 -23.27 -10.72 -1.93
C LYS A 135 -24.08 -11.35 -3.05
N GLY A 136 -24.07 -12.68 -3.12
CA GLY A 136 -24.54 -13.40 -4.31
C GLY A 136 -23.68 -13.01 -5.54
N ASN A 137 -24.35 -12.59 -6.60
CA ASN A 137 -23.71 -12.15 -7.85
C ASN A 137 -23.36 -10.65 -7.87
N LYS A 138 -23.82 -9.87 -6.89
CA LYS A 138 -23.62 -8.43 -6.84
C LYS A 138 -22.30 -8.09 -6.12
N SER A 139 -21.45 -7.29 -6.75
CA SER A 139 -20.32 -6.66 -6.08
C SER A 139 -20.84 -5.49 -5.24
N ILE A 140 -20.49 -5.47 -3.95
CA ILE A 140 -20.96 -4.48 -2.99
C ILE A 140 -19.84 -3.56 -2.50
N ASP A 141 -18.58 -4.02 -2.59
CA ASP A 141 -17.38 -3.22 -2.29
C ASP A 141 -16.16 -3.79 -3.02
N GLY A 142 -15.09 -3.04 -3.10
CA GLY A 142 -13.83 -3.48 -3.66
C GLY A 142 -12.84 -2.36 -3.93
N GLY A 143 -11.62 -2.77 -4.27
CA GLY A 143 -10.54 -1.84 -4.57
C GLY A 143 -9.42 -2.50 -5.36
N ILE A 144 -8.46 -1.68 -5.79
CA ILE A 144 -7.26 -2.12 -6.51
C ILE A 144 -6.03 -1.65 -5.71
N THR A 145 -5.18 -2.62 -5.36
CA THR A 145 -3.88 -2.37 -4.73
C THR A 145 -2.77 -2.67 -5.73
N ARG A 146 -1.90 -1.70 -5.99
CA ARG A 146 -0.72 -1.90 -6.84
C ARG A 146 0.43 -2.43 -6.00
N VAL A 147 1.10 -3.49 -6.48
CA VAL A 147 2.14 -4.18 -5.73
C VAL A 147 3.33 -4.53 -6.60
N GLY A 148 4.53 -4.36 -6.10
CA GLY A 148 5.77 -4.79 -6.73
C GLY A 148 6.33 -6.02 -6.04
N ILE A 149 6.39 -7.16 -6.71
CA ILE A 149 6.95 -8.39 -6.15
C ILE A 149 8.45 -8.21 -5.99
N ARG A 150 8.95 -8.21 -4.77
CA ARG A 150 10.38 -8.05 -4.46
C ARG A 150 10.74 -8.72 -3.15
N LEU A 151 12.00 -9.12 -3.04
CA LEU A 151 12.63 -9.54 -1.79
C LEU A 151 13.60 -8.45 -1.36
N ALA A 152 13.32 -7.80 -0.23
CA ALA A 152 14.16 -6.76 0.36
C ALA A 152 14.65 -7.23 1.73
N GLU A 153 15.96 -7.29 1.92
CA GLU A 153 16.57 -7.88 3.11
C GLU A 153 17.71 -6.99 3.62
N PHE A 154 17.75 -6.79 4.95
CA PHE A 154 18.92 -6.23 5.62
C PHE A 154 19.68 -7.39 6.28
N ARG A 155 20.90 -7.66 5.78
CA ARG A 155 21.73 -8.80 6.20
C ARG A 155 22.88 -8.37 7.11
N GLY A 156 22.60 -7.55 8.10
CA GLY A 156 23.59 -7.07 9.08
C GLY A 156 24.76 -6.38 8.38
N LYS A 157 25.98 -6.88 8.62
CA LYS A 157 27.22 -6.32 8.03
C LYS A 157 27.29 -6.41 6.51
N ASP A 158 26.52 -7.31 5.90
CA ASP A 158 26.47 -7.48 4.44
C ASP A 158 25.52 -6.47 3.76
N GLY A 159 24.87 -5.59 4.53
CA GLY A 159 24.07 -4.47 4.05
C GLY A 159 22.72 -4.85 3.48
N PHE A 160 22.22 -4.00 2.58
CA PHE A 160 20.92 -4.17 1.93
C PHE A 160 21.01 -5.04 0.68
N TRP A 161 20.09 -5.98 0.58
CA TRP A 161 19.96 -6.92 -0.55
C TRP A 161 18.58 -6.76 -1.19
N LEU A 162 18.55 -6.75 -2.51
CA LEU A 162 17.33 -6.69 -3.29
C LEU A 162 17.29 -7.86 -4.30
N ASN A 163 16.21 -8.65 -4.22
CA ASN A 163 16.00 -9.81 -5.10
C ASN A 163 17.18 -10.79 -5.12
N GLY A 164 17.76 -11.02 -3.92
CA GLY A 164 18.86 -11.95 -3.71
C GLY A 164 20.24 -11.46 -4.17
N LYS A 165 20.38 -10.16 -4.45
CA LYS A 165 21.67 -9.54 -4.83
C LYS A 165 22.02 -8.40 -3.87
N PRO A 166 23.30 -8.18 -3.57
CA PRO A 166 23.73 -6.98 -2.87
C PRO A 166 23.29 -5.75 -3.67
N PHE A 167 22.66 -4.78 -2.98
CA PHE A 167 22.19 -3.55 -3.61
C PHE A 167 23.30 -2.48 -3.67
N GLY A 168 24.30 -2.61 -2.81
CA GLY A 168 25.33 -1.62 -2.62
C GLY A 168 24.97 -0.61 -1.54
N GLN A 169 25.66 0.54 -1.57
CA GLN A 169 25.45 1.60 -0.59
C GLN A 169 24.11 2.30 -0.83
N LEU A 170 23.35 2.48 0.24
CA LEU A 170 22.16 3.31 0.24
C LEU A 170 22.58 4.77 0.46
N VAL A 171 22.44 5.59 -0.56
CA VAL A 171 22.75 7.03 -0.54
C VAL A 171 21.46 7.80 -0.70
N GLY A 172 21.18 8.74 0.19
CA GLY A 172 19.94 9.48 0.12
C GLY A 172 19.87 10.70 1.02
N ALA A 173 18.71 11.32 1.05
CA ALA A 173 18.43 12.50 1.80
C ALA A 173 17.06 12.47 2.48
N ASN A 174 16.87 13.31 3.49
CA ASN A 174 15.54 13.65 3.98
C ASN A 174 14.85 14.54 2.94
N ARG A 175 13.59 14.27 2.68
CA ARG A 175 12.77 15.09 1.82
C ARG A 175 11.59 15.63 2.61
N HIS A 176 11.55 16.93 2.82
CA HIS A 176 10.39 17.65 3.34
C HIS A 176 9.42 17.97 2.20
N GLN A 177 8.12 18.05 2.51
CA GLN A 177 7.11 18.26 1.46
C GLN A 177 6.76 19.72 1.21
N ASP A 178 7.34 20.64 1.97
CA ASP A 178 7.11 22.06 1.79
C ASP A 178 7.90 22.65 0.61
N PHE A 179 7.35 23.67 -0.01
CA PHE A 179 7.94 24.38 -1.12
C PHE A 179 7.63 25.88 -1.05
N ALA A 180 8.51 26.70 -1.62
CA ALA A 180 8.33 28.14 -1.64
C ALA A 180 6.95 28.52 -2.24
N TYR A 181 6.29 29.48 -1.60
CA TYR A 181 4.97 30.07 -1.92
C TYR A 181 3.76 29.17 -1.65
N VAL A 182 3.88 27.85 -1.68
CA VAL A 182 2.75 26.91 -1.52
C VAL A 182 2.79 26.13 -0.21
N GLY A 183 3.90 26.20 0.53
CA GLY A 183 4.06 25.42 1.77
C GLY A 183 3.82 23.95 1.54
N ASN A 184 3.02 23.31 2.39
CA ASN A 184 2.68 21.90 2.29
C ASN A 184 1.61 21.58 1.23
N ALA A 185 1.01 22.58 0.59
CA ALA A 185 0.02 22.39 -0.46
C ALA A 185 0.62 21.99 -1.82
N LEU A 186 1.59 21.10 -1.79
CA LEU A 186 2.33 20.65 -2.97
C LEU A 186 1.48 19.72 -3.84
N PRO A 187 1.33 19.99 -5.15
CA PRO A 187 0.62 19.09 -6.05
C PRO A 187 1.39 17.78 -6.27
N ASN A 188 0.68 16.70 -6.61
CA ASN A 188 1.28 15.39 -6.87
C ASN A 188 2.36 15.41 -7.95
N SER A 189 2.22 16.27 -8.98
CA SER A 189 3.23 16.47 -10.02
C SER A 189 4.56 17.00 -9.48
N GLN A 190 4.53 17.88 -8.48
CA GLN A 190 5.74 18.39 -7.83
C GLN A 190 6.38 17.29 -6.95
N GLN A 191 5.58 16.49 -6.23
CA GLN A 191 6.08 15.35 -5.46
C GLN A 191 6.84 14.37 -6.36
N TRP A 192 6.26 14.06 -7.52
CA TRP A 192 6.89 13.20 -8.52
C TRP A 192 8.20 13.79 -9.05
N ARG A 193 8.18 15.09 -9.38
CA ARG A 193 9.37 15.80 -9.88
C ARG A 193 10.52 15.82 -8.89
N ASP A 194 10.22 16.00 -7.59
CA ASP A 194 11.24 15.98 -6.56
C ASP A 194 11.87 14.59 -6.41
N ALA A 195 11.06 13.54 -6.41
CA ALA A 195 11.53 12.16 -6.38
C ALA A 195 12.42 11.85 -7.60
N LYS A 196 12.00 12.31 -8.78
CA LYS A 196 12.80 12.16 -10.01
C LYS A 196 14.13 12.89 -9.92
N ARG A 197 14.17 14.12 -9.44
CA ARG A 197 15.41 14.90 -9.26
C ARG A 197 16.38 14.23 -8.28
N LEU A 198 15.88 13.72 -7.16
CA LEU A 198 16.68 12.96 -6.20
C LEU A 198 17.28 11.70 -6.85
N ARG A 199 16.50 10.99 -7.64
CA ARG A 199 17.00 9.84 -8.40
C ARG A 199 18.06 10.26 -9.43
N ASP A 200 17.81 11.30 -10.21
CA ASP A 200 18.72 11.81 -11.21
C ASP A 200 20.06 12.30 -10.58
N ALA A 201 20.02 12.78 -9.33
CA ALA A 201 21.18 13.12 -8.52
C ALA A 201 21.90 11.90 -7.91
N GLY A 202 21.46 10.68 -8.18
CA GLY A 202 22.08 9.46 -7.70
C GLY A 202 21.57 8.94 -6.35
N CYS A 203 20.52 9.52 -5.78
CA CYS A 203 19.90 8.99 -4.57
C CYS A 203 19.26 7.63 -4.83
N THR A 204 19.56 6.65 -3.97
CA THR A 204 19.00 5.30 -4.01
C THR A 204 17.94 5.07 -2.94
N ILE A 205 17.85 5.97 -1.97
CA ILE A 205 16.85 5.97 -0.90
C ILE A 205 16.39 7.40 -0.60
N ILE A 206 15.16 7.55 -0.20
CA ILE A 206 14.60 8.81 0.29
C ILE A 206 13.94 8.54 1.64
N ARG A 207 14.27 9.37 2.63
CA ARG A 207 13.51 9.40 3.88
C ARG A 207 12.44 10.49 3.77
N VAL A 208 11.18 10.09 3.78
CA VAL A 208 10.06 11.02 3.85
C VAL A 208 9.87 11.41 5.32
N ALA A 209 10.38 12.56 5.70
CA ALA A 209 10.37 13.07 7.07
C ALA A 209 9.61 14.39 7.14
N HIS A 210 8.89 14.65 8.21
CA HIS A 210 8.62 13.89 9.45
C HIS A 210 7.10 13.78 9.68
N TYR A 211 6.32 13.45 8.71
CA TYR A 211 4.86 13.55 8.66
C TYR A 211 4.18 12.22 8.82
#